data_adde9d398d273a84faefe5d045903772
#
_entry.id   adde9d398d273a84faefe5d045903772
#
_cell.length_a   1.000
_cell.length_b   1.000
_cell.length_c   1.000
_cell.angle_alpha   90.00
_cell.angle_beta   90.00
_cell.angle_gamma   90.00
#
_symmetry.space_group_name_H-M   'P 1'
#
loop_
_entity.id
_entity.type
_entity.pdbx_description
1 polymer ?
#
loop_
_entity_poly.entity_id
_entity_poly.type
_entity_poly.pdbx_seq_one_letter_code
_entity_poly.pdbx_strand_id
1 'polypeptide(L)'
;MAIPVLASAQDDLVWNMPDPENTVYLQMQEGTVVIELNPTFAPKTVAYFKSLLEEQFYRGTSFYRVIDGFVAQGGDESDIDGSQITKTLKAEFEIDWPQKPEDKKKAKNWQPMSWTPVQTDDMFAPFTGFIDGFPAARDEKKGGKAWLTHCPGTVAMARNDDPDSSATDFYIVIGQAPRYLDRNLTVFGRVVWGMDVVQRIKRGPTLDNGIIEEDLERSWIKRMRLASSLEPDERLDIWVADTNNQGFKKSLKERRDRKHKFFHHKPPRVLDICQVPVPARLEKQPSPSS
;
A
#
# COMPACT_ATOMS: atom_id res chain seq x y z
N MET A 1 9.76 14.24 20.21
CA MET A 1 8.57 14.92 20.77
C MET A 1 7.39 14.60 19.85
N ALA A 2 6.53 13.65 20.24
CA ALA A 2 5.37 13.28 19.44
C ALA A 2 4.38 14.44 19.42
N ILE A 3 4.00 14.92 18.24
CA ILE A 3 2.86 15.82 18.09
C ILE A 3 1.66 15.07 18.68
N PRO A 4 0.90 15.60 19.64
CA PRO A 4 -0.26 14.92 20.15
C PRO A 4 -1.27 14.77 19.02
N VAL A 5 -1.24 13.62 18.36
CA VAL A 5 -2.30 13.19 17.44
C VAL A 5 -3.53 13.03 18.32
N LEU A 6 -4.44 13.93 18.12
CA LEU A 6 -5.81 14.06 18.56
C LEU A 6 -6.37 12.76 19.17
N ALA A 7 -6.20 12.58 20.48
CA ALA A 7 -6.74 11.44 21.22
C ALA A 7 -8.26 11.35 21.14
N SER A 8 -8.96 12.48 20.94
CA SER A 8 -10.43 12.53 20.87
C SER A 8 -11.06 11.97 19.59
N ALA A 9 -10.29 11.79 18.51
CA ALA A 9 -10.82 11.26 17.25
C ALA A 9 -10.64 9.74 17.09
N GLN A 10 -9.82 9.11 17.94
CA GLN A 10 -9.58 7.65 17.88
C GLN A 10 -10.76 6.84 18.42
N ASP A 11 -11.51 7.39 19.37
CA ASP A 11 -12.66 6.69 20.00
C ASP A 11 -13.85 6.52 19.05
N ASP A 12 -13.93 7.35 18.00
CA ASP A 12 -15.02 7.33 17.02
C ASP A 12 -14.68 6.48 15.77
N LEU A 13 -13.48 5.86 15.69
CA LEU A 13 -13.08 5.06 14.54
C LEU A 13 -13.76 3.69 14.55
N VAL A 14 -14.23 3.28 13.38
CA VAL A 14 -14.60 1.88 13.10
C VAL A 14 -13.37 1.16 12.59
N TRP A 15 -13.20 -0.08 13.01
CA TRP A 15 -12.04 -0.89 12.72
C TRP A 15 -12.48 -2.17 12.02
N ASN A 16 -11.77 -2.53 10.95
CA ASN A 16 -12.00 -3.75 10.18
C ASN A 16 -10.73 -4.59 10.16
N MET A 17 -10.88 -5.90 10.23
CA MET A 17 -9.78 -6.81 9.93
C MET A 17 -9.60 -6.88 8.41
N PRO A 18 -8.36 -6.83 7.90
CA PRO A 18 -8.09 -7.06 6.49
C PRO A 18 -8.57 -8.45 6.05
N ASP A 19 -9.06 -8.57 4.82
CA ASP A 19 -9.48 -9.85 4.24
C ASP A 19 -8.29 -10.82 4.16
N PRO A 20 -8.32 -12.00 4.80
CA PRO A 20 -7.22 -12.96 4.77
C PRO A 20 -6.83 -13.42 3.36
N GLU A 21 -7.79 -13.46 2.43
CA GLU A 21 -7.53 -13.79 1.03
C GLU A 21 -6.70 -12.73 0.30
N ASN A 22 -6.70 -11.50 0.78
CA ASN A 22 -5.98 -10.37 0.22
C ASN A 22 -4.92 -9.79 1.18
N THR A 23 -4.53 -10.56 2.19
CA THR A 23 -3.51 -10.15 3.18
C THR A 23 -2.29 -11.04 3.07
N VAL A 24 -1.10 -10.43 3.01
CA VAL A 24 0.19 -11.12 2.86
C VAL A 24 1.07 -10.85 4.07
N TYR A 25 1.66 -11.90 4.61
CA TYR A 25 2.69 -11.85 5.64
C TYR A 25 4.06 -11.99 5.00
N LEU A 26 4.82 -10.92 5.00
CA LEU A 26 6.25 -10.90 4.61
C LEU A 26 7.09 -11.03 5.87
N GLN A 27 7.78 -12.15 6.01
CA GLN A 27 8.65 -12.46 7.15
C GLN A 27 10.12 -12.32 6.75
N MET A 28 10.83 -11.48 7.47
CA MET A 28 12.25 -11.21 7.31
C MET A 28 12.99 -11.41 8.64
N GLN A 29 14.31 -11.21 8.64
CA GLN A 29 15.08 -11.20 9.90
C GLN A 29 14.70 -9.99 10.76
N GLU A 30 14.42 -8.88 10.14
CA GLU A 30 14.05 -7.61 10.76
C GLU A 30 12.66 -7.65 11.42
N GLY A 31 11.82 -8.60 11.06
CA GLY A 31 10.47 -8.77 11.61
C GLY A 31 9.43 -9.17 10.56
N THR A 32 8.17 -8.97 10.91
CA THR A 32 7.02 -9.26 10.04
C THR A 32 6.39 -7.97 9.54
N VAL A 33 6.16 -7.92 8.23
CA VAL A 33 5.39 -6.88 7.54
C VAL A 33 4.08 -7.49 7.06
N VAL A 34 2.97 -6.77 7.20
CA VAL A 34 1.67 -7.20 6.68
C VAL A 34 1.24 -6.25 5.58
N ILE A 35 0.96 -6.83 4.42
CA ILE A 35 0.60 -6.14 3.18
C ILE A 35 -0.84 -6.51 2.84
N GLU A 36 -1.66 -5.52 2.56
CA GLU A 36 -3.00 -5.68 2.01
C GLU A 36 -2.94 -5.49 0.50
N LEU A 37 -3.47 -6.47 -0.26
CA LEU A 37 -3.52 -6.45 -1.72
C LEU A 37 -4.81 -5.81 -2.21
N ASN A 38 -4.78 -5.21 -3.40
CA ASN A 38 -5.94 -4.58 -4.02
C ASN A 38 -6.32 -5.20 -5.37
N PRO A 39 -7.14 -6.28 -5.38
CA PRO A 39 -7.57 -6.91 -6.63
C PRO A 39 -8.56 -6.07 -7.44
N THR A 40 -9.10 -4.99 -6.89
CA THR A 40 -9.98 -4.08 -7.63
C THR A 40 -9.20 -3.24 -8.65
N PHE A 41 -8.01 -2.78 -8.25
CA PHE A 41 -7.16 -1.94 -9.13
C PHE A 41 -6.19 -2.76 -9.98
N ALA A 42 -5.70 -3.88 -9.46
CA ALA A 42 -4.71 -4.71 -10.13
C ALA A 42 -5.10 -6.21 -10.09
N PRO A 43 -6.23 -6.61 -10.70
CA PRO A 43 -6.75 -7.97 -10.58
C PRO A 43 -5.81 -9.04 -11.13
N LYS A 44 -5.16 -8.81 -12.26
CA LYS A 44 -4.24 -9.78 -12.88
C LYS A 44 -2.93 -9.88 -12.12
N THR A 45 -2.40 -8.72 -11.70
CA THR A 45 -1.19 -8.64 -10.90
C THR A 45 -1.38 -9.33 -9.54
N VAL A 46 -2.49 -9.05 -8.85
CA VAL A 46 -2.79 -9.70 -7.56
C VAL A 46 -2.95 -11.22 -7.73
N ALA A 47 -3.67 -11.67 -8.77
CA ALA A 47 -3.84 -13.10 -9.03
C ALA A 47 -2.50 -13.79 -9.30
N TYR A 48 -1.63 -13.17 -10.10
CA TYR A 48 -0.30 -13.71 -10.39
C TYR A 48 0.61 -13.68 -9.15
N PHE A 49 0.61 -12.57 -8.41
CA PHE A 49 1.37 -12.47 -7.17
C PHE A 49 0.98 -13.56 -6.17
N LYS A 50 -0.31 -13.85 -6.03
CA LYS A 50 -0.80 -14.95 -5.19
C LYS A 50 -0.29 -16.31 -5.66
N SER A 51 -0.26 -16.58 -6.96
CA SER A 51 0.31 -17.84 -7.47
C SER A 51 1.79 -17.99 -7.13
N LEU A 52 2.58 -16.90 -7.19
CA LEU A 52 3.97 -16.92 -6.75
C LEU A 52 4.12 -17.20 -5.24
N LEU A 53 3.18 -16.70 -4.42
CA LEU A 53 3.15 -17.01 -2.98
C LEU A 53 2.84 -18.48 -2.70
N GLU A 54 1.91 -19.09 -3.43
CA GLU A 54 1.55 -20.51 -3.34
C GLU A 54 2.75 -21.41 -3.73
N GLU A 55 3.50 -21.01 -4.74
CA GLU A 55 4.74 -21.66 -5.19
C GLU A 55 5.94 -21.40 -4.26
N GLN A 56 5.77 -20.57 -3.23
CA GLN A 56 6.85 -20.12 -2.31
C GLN A 56 8.01 -19.43 -3.04
N PHE A 57 7.73 -18.81 -4.18
CA PHE A 57 8.71 -18.19 -5.07
C PHE A 57 9.65 -17.22 -4.33
N TYR A 58 9.09 -16.37 -3.46
CA TYR A 58 9.88 -15.36 -2.75
C TYR A 58 10.69 -15.90 -1.57
N ARG A 59 10.64 -17.20 -1.29
CA ARG A 59 11.43 -17.78 -0.21
C ARG A 59 12.91 -17.80 -0.55
N GLY A 60 13.71 -17.05 0.19
CA GLY A 60 15.15 -16.95 -0.02
C GLY A 60 15.55 -15.94 -1.09
N THR A 61 14.60 -15.14 -1.61
CA THR A 61 14.91 -13.92 -2.36
C THR A 61 15.24 -12.78 -1.40
N SER A 62 15.66 -11.63 -1.91
CA SER A 62 16.10 -10.51 -1.08
C SER A 62 15.59 -9.16 -1.58
N PHE A 63 15.72 -8.16 -0.73
CA PHE A 63 15.71 -6.77 -1.15
C PHE A 63 17.11 -6.42 -1.65
N TYR A 64 17.30 -6.53 -2.94
CA TYR A 64 18.61 -6.41 -3.61
C TYR A 64 18.92 -5.00 -4.09
N ARG A 65 17.86 -4.13 -4.24
CA ARG A 65 18.00 -2.72 -4.63
C ARG A 65 17.20 -1.84 -3.70
N VAL A 66 17.89 -1.08 -2.86
CA VAL A 66 17.26 -0.24 -1.84
C VAL A 66 17.82 1.15 -1.86
N ILE A 67 17.03 2.10 -2.35
CA ILE A 67 17.40 3.52 -2.43
C ILE A 67 16.82 4.24 -1.22
N ASP A 68 17.70 4.76 -0.36
CA ASP A 68 17.26 5.49 0.82
C ASP A 68 16.37 6.68 0.47
N GLY A 69 15.32 6.88 1.25
CA GLY A 69 14.34 7.95 0.99
C GLY A 69 13.43 7.71 -0.22
N PHE A 70 13.52 6.56 -0.90
CA PHE A 70 12.74 6.25 -2.10
C PHE A 70 12.02 4.90 -2.01
N VAL A 71 12.67 3.80 -2.40
CA VAL A 71 12.06 2.46 -2.47
C VAL A 71 12.98 1.36 -1.98
N ALA A 72 12.39 0.26 -1.48
CA ALA A 72 13.03 -1.03 -1.29
C ALA A 72 12.46 -2.00 -2.32
N GLN A 73 13.27 -2.41 -3.31
CA GLN A 73 12.92 -3.35 -4.37
C GLN A 73 13.50 -4.72 -4.05
N GLY A 74 12.67 -5.75 -4.24
CA GLY A 74 13.03 -7.14 -4.01
C GLY A 74 12.30 -8.07 -4.96
N GLY A 75 12.81 -9.29 -5.05
CA GLY A 75 12.35 -10.33 -5.96
C GLY A 75 13.49 -11.26 -6.35
N ASP A 76 13.49 -11.76 -7.57
CA ASP A 76 14.52 -12.64 -8.11
C ASP A 76 15.57 -11.93 -8.98
N GLU A 77 15.57 -10.60 -8.97
CA GLU A 77 16.49 -9.77 -9.74
C GLU A 77 16.26 -9.79 -11.26
N SER A 78 15.15 -10.35 -11.72
CA SER A 78 14.82 -10.47 -13.14
C SER A 78 14.76 -9.11 -13.87
N ASP A 79 14.46 -8.03 -13.14
CA ASP A 79 14.44 -6.66 -13.68
C ASP A 79 15.85 -6.12 -13.96
N ILE A 80 16.91 -6.71 -13.39
CA ILE A 80 18.30 -6.27 -13.60
C ILE A 80 18.89 -6.91 -14.83
N ASP A 81 18.76 -8.23 -14.97
CA ASP A 81 19.46 -9.00 -16.02
C ASP A 81 18.55 -9.45 -17.18
N GLY A 82 17.23 -9.39 -17.01
CA GLY A 82 16.26 -9.80 -18.03
C GLY A 82 16.30 -11.27 -18.38
N SER A 83 17.12 -12.07 -17.71
CA SER A 83 17.52 -13.41 -18.15
C SER A 83 16.48 -14.51 -17.89
N GLN A 84 15.49 -14.28 -17.02
CA GLN A 84 14.54 -15.31 -16.58
C GLN A 84 13.07 -14.92 -16.67
N ILE A 85 12.73 -13.82 -17.33
CA ILE A 85 11.34 -13.41 -17.46
C ILE A 85 10.61 -14.35 -18.41
N THR A 86 9.95 -15.36 -17.87
CA THR A 86 9.14 -16.30 -18.64
C THR A 86 7.71 -15.83 -18.85
N LYS A 87 7.24 -14.91 -18.01
CA LYS A 87 5.87 -14.37 -18.05
C LYS A 87 5.86 -12.93 -17.58
N THR A 88 5.33 -12.06 -18.43
CA THR A 88 5.10 -10.65 -18.12
C THR A 88 3.61 -10.38 -17.88
N LEU A 89 3.34 -9.29 -17.18
CA LEU A 89 2.01 -8.82 -16.86
C LEU A 89 1.69 -7.55 -17.64
N LYS A 90 0.49 -7.48 -18.19
CA LYS A 90 -0.02 -6.21 -18.72
C LYS A 90 -0.19 -5.20 -17.60
N ALA A 91 0.16 -3.95 -17.91
CA ALA A 91 0.02 -2.83 -17.00
C ALA A 91 -1.41 -2.66 -16.49
N GLU A 92 -1.54 -2.45 -15.18
CA GLU A 92 -2.80 -2.14 -14.49
C GLU A 92 -2.62 -0.83 -13.71
N PHE A 93 -2.33 0.27 -14.44
CA PHE A 93 -1.95 1.56 -13.85
C PHE A 93 -3.14 2.36 -13.32
N GLU A 94 -4.32 2.12 -13.88
CA GLU A 94 -5.56 2.84 -13.61
C GLU A 94 -6.78 2.01 -13.96
N ILE A 95 -7.93 2.39 -13.42
CA ILE A 95 -9.23 1.81 -13.76
C ILE A 95 -10.20 2.89 -14.24
N ASP A 96 -11.19 2.51 -15.04
CA ASP A 96 -12.35 3.36 -15.25
C ASP A 96 -13.16 3.48 -13.96
N TRP A 97 -13.53 4.72 -13.57
CA TRP A 97 -14.39 4.90 -12.42
C TRP A 97 -15.74 4.24 -12.66
N PRO A 98 -16.14 3.27 -11.81
CA PRO A 98 -17.35 2.50 -12.05
C PRO A 98 -18.59 3.39 -12.10
N GLN A 99 -19.35 3.28 -13.19
CA GLN A 99 -20.62 3.96 -13.37
C GLN A 99 -21.77 3.02 -13.07
N LYS A 100 -22.87 3.59 -12.55
CA LYS A 100 -24.10 2.81 -12.34
C LYS A 100 -24.57 2.25 -13.71
N PRO A 101 -24.78 0.93 -13.84
CA PRO A 101 -25.27 0.34 -15.09
C PRO A 101 -26.60 0.92 -15.51
N GLU A 102 -26.79 1.17 -16.81
CA GLU A 102 -28.08 1.60 -17.36
C GLU A 102 -29.11 0.47 -17.32
N ASP A 103 -28.69 -0.77 -17.46
CA ASP A 103 -29.53 -1.95 -17.32
C ASP A 103 -30.10 -2.05 -15.90
N LYS A 104 -31.41 -1.98 -15.77
CA LYS A 104 -32.13 -2.00 -14.47
C LYS A 104 -31.86 -3.26 -13.66
N LYS A 105 -31.64 -4.45 -14.30
CA LYS A 105 -31.35 -5.69 -13.58
C LYS A 105 -29.95 -5.64 -12.96
N LYS A 106 -28.95 -5.17 -13.72
CA LYS A 106 -27.57 -4.97 -13.23
C LYS A 106 -27.50 -3.85 -12.20
N ALA A 107 -28.29 -2.78 -12.37
CA ALA A 107 -28.34 -1.65 -11.46
C ALA A 107 -28.99 -1.97 -10.11
N LYS A 108 -29.79 -3.05 -9.98
CA LYS A 108 -30.53 -3.38 -8.75
C LYS A 108 -29.63 -3.64 -7.54
N ASN A 109 -28.49 -4.29 -7.76
CA ASN A 109 -27.52 -4.64 -6.71
C ASN A 109 -26.21 -3.87 -6.84
N TRP A 110 -26.16 -2.87 -7.73
CA TRP A 110 -24.95 -2.09 -7.91
C TRP A 110 -24.70 -1.17 -6.71
N GLN A 111 -23.48 -1.21 -6.21
CA GLN A 111 -23.01 -0.29 -5.18
C GLN A 111 -21.93 0.62 -5.77
N PRO A 112 -21.94 1.92 -5.45
CA PRO A 112 -20.88 2.81 -5.86
C PRO A 112 -19.56 2.39 -5.20
N MET A 113 -18.46 2.56 -5.92
CA MET A 113 -17.14 2.45 -5.30
C MET A 113 -17.03 3.45 -4.16
N SER A 114 -16.50 3.01 -3.04
CA SER A 114 -16.28 3.88 -1.89
C SER A 114 -15.31 5.01 -2.24
N TRP A 115 -15.57 6.21 -1.72
CA TRP A 115 -14.67 7.35 -1.89
C TRP A 115 -14.73 8.27 -0.71
N THR A 116 -13.63 8.40 0.00
CA THR A 116 -13.48 9.39 1.07
C THR A 116 -12.54 10.49 0.61
N PRO A 117 -13.06 11.67 0.24
CA PRO A 117 -12.25 12.73 -0.34
C PRO A 117 -11.31 13.36 0.67
N VAL A 118 -10.06 13.58 0.25
CA VAL A 118 -9.01 14.24 1.04
C VAL A 118 -8.72 15.62 0.51
N GLN A 119 -8.41 15.80 -0.77
CA GLN A 119 -8.02 17.08 -1.35
C GLN A 119 -8.53 17.21 -2.78
N THR A 120 -8.88 18.44 -3.16
CA THR A 120 -9.08 18.87 -4.55
C THR A 120 -7.89 19.72 -4.97
N ASP A 121 -7.60 19.73 -6.26
CA ASP A 121 -6.48 20.48 -6.84
C ASP A 121 -5.15 20.11 -6.15
N ASP A 122 -4.94 18.80 -5.99
CA ASP A 122 -3.67 18.24 -5.53
C ASP A 122 -2.59 18.43 -6.61
N MET A 123 -1.32 18.50 -6.22
CA MET A 123 -0.22 18.76 -7.15
C MET A 123 -0.13 17.73 -8.30
N PHE A 124 -0.57 16.49 -8.08
CA PHE A 124 -0.45 15.38 -9.03
C PHE A 124 -1.78 14.89 -9.57
N ALA A 125 -2.90 15.36 -9.02
CA ALA A 125 -4.22 14.89 -9.45
C ALA A 125 -5.33 15.90 -9.10
N PRO A 126 -6.38 16.03 -9.92
CA PRO A 126 -7.52 16.88 -9.59
C PRO A 126 -8.21 16.53 -8.27
N PHE A 127 -8.27 15.23 -7.94
CA PHE A 127 -8.91 14.75 -6.70
C PHE A 127 -8.08 13.64 -6.07
N THR A 128 -7.83 13.77 -4.77
CA THR A 128 -7.23 12.70 -3.94
C THR A 128 -8.15 12.31 -2.79
N GLY A 129 -8.08 11.04 -2.41
CA GLY A 129 -8.92 10.47 -1.36
C GLY A 129 -8.56 9.02 -1.05
N PHE A 130 -9.42 8.36 -0.31
CA PHE A 130 -9.27 6.94 0.00
C PHE A 130 -10.36 6.11 -0.67
N ILE A 131 -9.97 4.94 -1.18
CA ILE A 131 -10.83 3.87 -1.63
C ILE A 131 -10.52 2.65 -0.76
N ASP A 132 -11.45 2.28 0.11
CA ASP A 132 -11.30 1.14 1.04
C ASP A 132 -9.95 1.14 1.79
N GLY A 133 -9.56 2.31 2.29
CA GLY A 133 -8.30 2.51 3.01
C GLY A 133 -7.08 2.75 2.14
N PHE A 134 -7.12 2.48 0.83
CA PHE A 134 -6.00 2.75 -0.08
C PHE A 134 -5.96 4.22 -0.49
N PRO A 135 -4.81 4.89 -0.38
CA PRO A 135 -4.62 6.21 -0.96
C PRO A 135 -4.78 6.15 -2.48
N ALA A 136 -5.66 6.98 -3.01
CA ALA A 136 -6.05 6.97 -4.41
C ALA A 136 -6.23 8.39 -4.96
N ALA A 137 -6.23 8.48 -6.29
CA ALA A 137 -6.48 9.71 -7.02
C ALA A 137 -7.46 9.50 -8.18
N ARG A 138 -8.05 10.58 -8.64
CA ARG A 138 -8.99 10.60 -9.76
C ARG A 138 -8.76 11.84 -10.62
N ASP A 139 -9.03 11.71 -11.92
CA ASP A 139 -8.93 12.83 -12.86
C ASP A 139 -10.22 13.64 -12.99
N GLU A 140 -11.39 13.05 -12.72
CA GLU A 140 -12.68 13.70 -12.79
C GLU A 140 -13.51 13.47 -11.52
N LYS A 141 -14.38 14.41 -11.21
CA LYS A 141 -15.31 14.32 -10.07
C LYS A 141 -16.36 13.22 -10.28
N LYS A 142 -16.78 13.02 -11.51
CA LYS A 142 -17.76 12.00 -11.89
C LYS A 142 -17.27 11.28 -13.15
N GLY A 143 -17.18 9.95 -13.10
CA GLY A 143 -16.57 9.20 -14.20
C GLY A 143 -15.05 9.30 -14.18
N GLY A 144 -14.44 9.29 -15.37
CA GLY A 144 -13.01 9.40 -15.57
C GLY A 144 -12.22 8.18 -15.12
N LYS A 145 -10.96 8.38 -14.84
CA LYS A 145 -10.01 7.35 -14.37
C LYS A 145 -9.73 7.51 -12.88
N ALA A 146 -9.39 6.39 -12.25
CA ALA A 146 -8.88 6.35 -10.89
C ALA A 146 -7.66 5.45 -10.81
N TRP A 147 -6.75 5.76 -9.89
CA TRP A 147 -5.51 5.01 -9.66
C TRP A 147 -5.10 5.05 -8.21
N LEU A 148 -4.34 4.06 -7.78
CA LEU A 148 -3.69 4.06 -6.47
C LEU A 148 -2.42 4.92 -6.51
N THR A 149 -2.13 5.61 -5.41
CA THR A 149 -1.03 6.58 -5.36
C THR A 149 0.21 6.00 -4.70
N HIS A 150 1.39 6.49 -5.11
CA HIS A 150 2.68 6.13 -4.53
C HIS A 150 2.95 6.90 -3.23
N CYS A 151 2.28 6.49 -2.16
CA CYS A 151 2.55 6.98 -0.81
C CYS A 151 3.53 6.05 -0.06
N PRO A 152 4.18 6.49 1.03
CA PRO A 152 4.98 5.59 1.87
C PRO A 152 4.18 4.35 2.28
N GLY A 153 4.78 3.17 2.12
CA GLY A 153 4.13 1.88 2.34
C GLY A 153 3.36 1.33 1.13
N THR A 154 3.22 2.07 0.03
CA THR A 154 2.68 1.53 -1.23
C THR A 154 3.55 0.39 -1.74
N VAL A 155 2.91 -0.69 -2.21
CA VAL A 155 3.55 -1.84 -2.85
C VAL A 155 3.17 -1.88 -4.32
N ALA A 156 4.18 -1.88 -5.21
CA ALA A 156 3.97 -1.86 -6.65
C ALA A 156 4.95 -2.78 -7.36
N MET A 157 4.60 -3.18 -8.60
CA MET A 157 5.49 -4.00 -9.43
C MET A 157 6.60 -3.15 -10.02
N ALA A 158 7.82 -3.68 -10.00
CA ALA A 158 8.91 -3.17 -10.81
C ALA A 158 8.73 -3.57 -12.28
N ARG A 159 9.34 -2.85 -13.20
CA ARG A 159 9.31 -3.13 -14.64
C ARG A 159 10.48 -2.46 -15.36
N ASN A 160 10.75 -2.92 -16.56
CA ASN A 160 11.63 -2.27 -17.52
C ASN A 160 10.92 -1.13 -18.27
N ASP A 161 11.46 -0.64 -19.38
CA ASP A 161 10.87 0.46 -20.14
C ASP A 161 9.49 0.14 -20.73
N ASP A 162 9.27 -1.13 -21.17
CA ASP A 162 7.97 -1.57 -21.66
C ASP A 162 6.94 -1.58 -20.50
N PRO A 163 5.79 -0.91 -20.63
CA PRO A 163 4.76 -0.90 -19.60
C PRO A 163 4.24 -2.30 -19.23
N ASP A 164 4.32 -3.25 -20.15
CA ASP A 164 3.85 -4.63 -19.98
C ASP A 164 4.98 -5.60 -19.56
N SER A 165 6.09 -5.11 -19.05
CA SER A 165 7.27 -5.91 -18.68
C SER A 165 7.36 -6.30 -17.20
N SER A 166 6.40 -5.94 -16.37
CA SER A 166 6.38 -6.41 -14.96
C SER A 166 6.32 -7.93 -14.89
N ALA A 167 7.10 -8.52 -14.00
CA ALA A 167 7.14 -9.98 -13.83
C ALA A 167 7.04 -10.38 -12.35
N THR A 168 8.16 -10.53 -11.66
CA THR A 168 8.21 -11.05 -10.28
C THR A 168 8.65 -10.01 -9.28
N ASP A 169 9.38 -8.99 -9.72
CA ASP A 169 9.98 -8.01 -8.84
C ASP A 169 8.98 -6.93 -8.41
N PHE A 170 9.04 -6.61 -7.14
CA PHE A 170 8.17 -5.61 -6.52
C PHE A 170 8.99 -4.63 -5.67
N TYR A 171 8.40 -3.51 -5.35
CA TYR A 171 9.01 -2.57 -4.40
C TYR A 171 8.00 -2.05 -3.37
N ILE A 172 8.53 -1.62 -2.24
CA ILE A 172 7.81 -0.90 -1.19
C ILE A 172 8.36 0.52 -1.14
N VAL A 173 7.49 1.52 -1.19
CA VAL A 173 7.87 2.92 -1.01
C VAL A 173 8.28 3.14 0.45
N ILE A 174 9.54 3.57 0.68
CA ILE A 174 10.12 3.73 2.03
C ILE A 174 10.37 5.19 2.42
N GLY A 175 10.26 6.10 1.49
CA GLY A 175 10.61 7.50 1.72
C GLY A 175 9.56 8.48 1.24
N GLN A 176 10.03 9.61 0.72
CA GLN A 176 9.18 10.64 0.16
C GLN A 176 8.32 10.06 -0.96
N ALA A 177 7.03 10.38 -0.93
CA ALA A 177 6.07 9.88 -1.88
C ALA A 177 6.45 10.20 -3.34
N PRO A 178 6.83 9.21 -4.16
CA PRO A 178 7.21 9.45 -5.55
C PRO A 178 5.96 9.53 -6.45
N ARG A 179 5.10 10.52 -6.18
CA ARG A 179 3.82 10.70 -6.86
C ARG A 179 3.95 10.89 -8.39
N TYR A 180 5.13 11.26 -8.89
CA TYR A 180 5.43 11.29 -10.33
C TYR A 180 5.41 9.90 -10.98
N LEU A 181 5.46 8.83 -10.19
CA LEU A 181 5.30 7.45 -10.65
C LEU A 181 3.83 7.02 -10.78
N ASP A 182 2.89 7.80 -10.25
CA ASP A 182 1.46 7.53 -10.38
C ASP A 182 1.09 7.32 -11.86
N ARG A 183 0.31 6.27 -12.16
CA ARG A 183 -0.11 5.86 -13.51
C ARG A 183 1.02 5.38 -14.42
N ASN A 184 2.23 5.15 -13.89
CA ASN A 184 3.37 4.62 -14.63
C ASN A 184 3.81 3.23 -14.14
N LEU A 185 3.36 2.80 -12.98
CA LEU A 185 3.67 1.52 -12.37
C LEU A 185 2.42 0.93 -11.73
N THR A 186 2.28 -0.39 -11.77
CA THR A 186 1.12 -1.09 -11.22
C THR A 186 1.21 -1.17 -9.72
N VAL A 187 0.46 -0.31 -9.02
CA VAL A 187 0.26 -0.42 -7.58
C VAL A 187 -0.75 -1.51 -7.29
N PHE A 188 -0.38 -2.50 -6.48
CA PHE A 188 -1.23 -3.65 -6.20
C PHE A 188 -1.43 -3.93 -4.72
N GLY A 189 -0.78 -3.16 -3.83
CA GLY A 189 -0.90 -3.35 -2.40
C GLY A 189 -0.40 -2.17 -1.57
N ARG A 190 -0.54 -2.31 -0.26
CA ARG A 190 0.00 -1.38 0.74
C ARG A 190 0.43 -2.10 2.00
N VAL A 191 1.43 -1.60 2.69
CA VAL A 191 1.78 -2.03 4.04
C VAL A 191 0.73 -1.51 5.02
N VAL A 192 0.10 -2.40 5.77
CA VAL A 192 -0.87 -2.04 6.83
C VAL A 192 -0.26 -2.18 8.22
N TRP A 193 0.77 -3.02 8.38
CA TRP A 193 1.51 -3.19 9.63
C TRP A 193 2.99 -3.49 9.37
N GLY A 194 3.87 -3.06 10.29
CA GLY A 194 5.31 -3.36 10.18
C GLY A 194 6.09 -2.38 9.31
N MET A 195 5.61 -1.15 9.12
CA MET A 195 6.36 -0.13 8.38
C MET A 195 7.70 0.20 9.07
N ASP A 196 7.80 0.05 10.40
CA ASP A 196 9.05 0.15 11.13
C ASP A 196 10.04 -0.98 10.77
N VAL A 197 9.53 -2.18 10.44
CA VAL A 197 10.34 -3.28 9.89
C VAL A 197 10.85 -2.94 8.50
N VAL A 198 9.97 -2.42 7.63
CA VAL A 198 10.34 -1.96 6.28
C VAL A 198 11.44 -0.89 6.34
N GLN A 199 11.38 0.01 7.33
CA GLN A 199 12.39 1.04 7.52
C GLN A 199 13.75 0.50 8.00
N ARG A 200 13.82 -0.73 8.48
CA ARG A 200 15.08 -1.42 8.85
C ARG A 200 15.71 -2.22 7.71
N ILE A 201 15.05 -2.36 6.55
CA ILE A 201 15.63 -2.96 5.36
C ILE A 201 16.95 -2.24 5.03
N LYS A 202 18.02 -3.00 4.83
CA LYS A 202 19.35 -2.47 4.56
C LYS A 202 19.37 -1.66 3.26
N ARG A 203 20.05 -0.52 3.28
CA ARG A 203 20.15 0.41 2.14
C ARG A 203 21.35 0.05 1.28
N GLY A 204 21.19 0.13 -0.03
CA GLY A 204 22.29 0.00 -0.97
C GLY A 204 23.06 1.31 -1.16
N PRO A 205 24.27 1.25 -1.73
CA PRO A 205 25.08 2.41 -2.01
C PRO A 205 24.38 3.39 -2.98
N THR A 206 24.43 4.68 -2.67
CA THR A 206 23.80 5.70 -3.51
C THR A 206 24.41 5.79 -4.90
N LEU A 207 25.74 5.57 -5.00
CA LEU A 207 26.48 5.61 -6.27
C LEU A 207 26.10 4.46 -7.22
N ASP A 208 25.63 3.34 -6.66
CA ASP A 208 25.25 2.15 -7.43
C ASP A 208 23.72 2.04 -7.55
N ASN A 209 23.03 3.17 -7.52
CA ASN A 209 21.57 3.26 -7.64
C ASN A 209 20.84 2.35 -6.63
N GLY A 210 21.45 2.15 -5.44
CA GLY A 210 20.90 1.35 -4.36
C GLY A 210 21.05 -0.16 -4.55
N ILE A 211 21.78 -0.65 -5.53
CA ILE A 211 22.05 -2.08 -5.74
C ILE A 211 23.00 -2.58 -4.65
N ILE A 212 22.63 -3.68 -4.01
CA ILE A 212 23.42 -4.34 -2.97
C ILE A 212 24.01 -5.61 -3.57
N GLU A 213 25.29 -5.57 -3.93
CA GLU A 213 25.98 -6.71 -4.54
C GLU A 213 26.26 -7.81 -3.52
N GLU A 214 26.72 -7.44 -2.32
CA GLU A 214 27.11 -8.38 -1.29
C GLU A 214 25.92 -9.00 -0.55
N ASP A 215 25.76 -10.30 -0.65
CA ASP A 215 24.66 -11.06 -0.03
C ASP A 215 24.50 -10.82 1.48
N LEU A 216 25.62 -10.67 2.20
CA LEU A 216 25.61 -10.41 3.64
C LEU A 216 25.02 -9.05 4.02
N GLU A 217 24.97 -8.13 3.08
CA GLU A 217 24.42 -6.79 3.28
C GLU A 217 22.97 -6.67 2.84
N ARG A 218 22.36 -7.73 2.29
CA ARG A 218 20.96 -7.74 1.88
C ARG A 218 20.02 -8.05 3.05
N SER A 219 18.79 -7.57 2.96
CA SER A 219 17.68 -8.03 3.79
C SER A 219 16.94 -9.16 3.07
N TRP A 220 16.97 -10.35 3.68
CA TRP A 220 16.45 -11.58 3.06
C TRP A 220 15.00 -11.86 3.43
N ILE A 221 14.22 -12.27 2.44
CA ILE A 221 12.85 -12.75 2.60
C ILE A 221 12.88 -14.21 3.06
N LYS A 222 12.56 -14.44 4.34
CA LYS A 222 12.47 -15.80 4.88
C LYS A 222 11.26 -16.52 4.34
N ARG A 223 10.13 -15.81 4.25
CA ARG A 223 8.86 -16.36 3.81
C ARG A 223 7.88 -15.25 3.46
N MET A 224 7.09 -15.47 2.41
CA MET A 224 5.90 -14.68 2.07
C MET A 224 4.71 -15.62 1.92
N ARG A 225 3.60 -15.35 2.62
CA ARG A 225 2.40 -16.19 2.59
C ARG A 225 1.12 -15.37 2.67
N LEU A 226 0.06 -15.86 2.03
CA LEU A 226 -1.30 -15.34 2.26
C LEU A 226 -1.75 -15.65 3.70
N ALA A 227 -2.47 -14.73 4.31
CA ALA A 227 -3.05 -14.95 5.63
C ALA A 227 -4.06 -16.10 5.61
N SER A 228 -4.78 -16.32 4.50
CA SER A 228 -5.70 -17.44 4.34
C SER A 228 -5.03 -18.82 4.40
N SER A 229 -3.73 -18.90 4.09
CA SER A 229 -2.94 -20.13 4.18
C SER A 229 -2.34 -20.39 5.58
N LEU A 230 -2.55 -19.47 6.52
CA LEU A 230 -2.11 -19.58 7.91
C LEU A 230 -3.25 -20.10 8.79
N GLU A 231 -2.88 -20.90 9.79
CA GLU A 231 -3.84 -21.25 10.85
C GLU A 231 -4.27 -19.95 11.60
N PRO A 232 -5.49 -19.92 12.14
CA PRO A 232 -6.00 -18.71 12.81
C PRO A 232 -5.11 -18.17 13.92
N ASP A 233 -4.42 -19.03 14.66
CA ASP A 233 -3.51 -18.69 15.76
C ASP A 233 -2.12 -18.20 15.28
N GLU A 234 -1.76 -18.47 14.03
CA GLU A 234 -0.58 -17.90 13.38
C GLU A 234 -0.81 -16.47 12.86
N ARG A 235 -2.07 -16.03 12.76
CA ARG A 235 -2.42 -14.71 12.24
C ARG A 235 -2.29 -13.64 13.32
N LEU A 236 -1.74 -12.50 12.93
CA LEU A 236 -1.73 -11.32 13.78
C LEU A 236 -3.13 -10.69 13.80
N ASP A 237 -3.60 -10.33 14.98
CA ASP A 237 -4.91 -9.69 15.19
C ASP A 237 -4.83 -8.19 14.87
N ILE A 238 -4.68 -7.89 13.57
CA ILE A 238 -4.49 -6.53 13.06
C ILE A 238 -5.83 -5.95 12.64
N TRP A 239 -6.11 -4.76 13.14
CA TRP A 239 -7.29 -3.97 12.82
C TRP A 239 -6.89 -2.68 12.13
N VAL A 240 -7.54 -2.34 11.05
CA VAL A 240 -7.28 -1.16 10.23
C VAL A 240 -8.51 -0.25 10.28
N ALA A 241 -8.31 1.05 10.42
CA ALA A 241 -9.40 2.01 10.47
C ALA A 241 -10.16 2.07 9.13
N ASP A 242 -11.50 2.01 9.20
CA ASP A 242 -12.39 2.22 8.06
C ASP A 242 -12.36 3.69 7.64
N THR A 243 -11.82 3.96 6.47
CA THR A 243 -11.74 5.32 5.92
C THR A 243 -13.10 5.88 5.49
N ASN A 244 -14.11 5.04 5.30
CA ASN A 244 -15.48 5.46 4.94
C ASN A 244 -16.31 5.90 6.15
N ASN A 245 -15.81 5.59 7.35
CA ASN A 245 -16.48 5.89 8.61
C ASN A 245 -16.51 7.42 8.90
N GLN A 246 -17.54 7.87 9.63
CA GLN A 246 -17.68 9.26 10.02
C GLN A 246 -16.58 9.74 10.98
N GLY A 247 -16.08 8.87 11.85
CA GLY A 247 -14.94 9.18 12.74
C GLY A 247 -13.69 9.52 11.95
N PHE A 248 -13.37 8.72 10.90
CA PHE A 248 -12.25 9.01 10.02
C PHE A 248 -12.44 10.34 9.27
N LYS A 249 -13.63 10.59 8.72
CA LYS A 249 -13.95 11.86 8.04
C LYS A 249 -13.84 13.07 8.99
N LYS A 250 -14.23 12.90 10.25
CA LYS A 250 -14.04 13.91 11.30
C LYS A 250 -12.55 14.17 11.55
N SER A 251 -11.72 13.13 11.63
CA SER A 251 -10.28 13.28 11.80
C SER A 251 -9.62 14.04 10.62
N LEU A 252 -10.05 13.82 9.38
CA LEU A 252 -9.61 14.59 8.21
C LEU A 252 -9.93 16.09 8.35
N LYS A 253 -11.13 16.39 8.83
CA LYS A 253 -11.55 17.79 9.08
C LYS A 253 -10.67 18.44 10.14
N GLU A 254 -10.42 17.75 11.25
CA GLU A 254 -9.58 18.25 12.34
C GLU A 254 -8.13 18.47 11.89
N ARG A 255 -7.57 17.52 11.11
CA ARG A 255 -6.25 17.68 10.49
C ARG A 255 -6.16 18.88 9.56
N ARG A 256 -7.22 19.16 8.80
CA ARG A 256 -7.30 20.31 7.90
C ARG A 256 -7.44 21.62 8.68
N ASP A 257 -8.23 21.63 9.75
CA ASP A 257 -8.52 22.84 10.52
C ASP A 257 -7.35 23.28 11.43
N ARG A 258 -6.48 22.38 11.84
CA ARG A 258 -5.28 22.64 12.65
C ARG A 258 -5.54 23.59 13.81
N LYS A 259 -6.62 23.33 14.57
CA LYS A 259 -7.06 24.20 15.69
C LYS A 259 -6.22 24.03 16.96
N HIS A 260 -5.39 22.98 17.03
CA HIS A 260 -4.59 22.70 18.23
C HIS A 260 -3.64 23.86 18.53
N LYS A 261 -3.45 24.18 19.81
CA LYS A 261 -2.58 25.28 20.30
C LYS A 261 -1.11 25.16 19.93
N PHE A 262 -0.68 24.01 19.42
CA PHE A 262 0.66 23.79 18.87
C PHE A 262 0.94 24.69 17.66
N PHE A 263 -0.09 25.05 16.89
CA PHE A 263 0.08 25.86 15.68
C PHE A 263 0.03 27.34 16.00
N HIS A 264 1.18 27.97 16.23
CA HIS A 264 1.32 29.42 16.37
C HIS A 264 1.00 30.14 15.04
N HIS A 265 1.44 29.55 13.94
CA HIS A 265 1.08 29.95 12.58
C HIS A 265 0.26 28.84 11.94
N LYS A 266 -0.98 29.11 11.56
CA LYS A 266 -1.84 28.10 10.93
C LYS A 266 -1.40 27.87 9.48
N PRO A 267 -0.97 26.64 9.13
CA PRO A 267 -0.69 26.30 7.74
C PRO A 267 -1.95 26.39 6.87
N PRO A 268 -1.79 26.44 5.53
CA PRO A 268 -2.91 26.33 4.61
C PRO A 268 -3.79 25.09 4.90
N ARG A 269 -5.07 25.17 4.59
CA ARG A 269 -6.04 24.09 4.84
C ARG A 269 -5.99 22.99 3.79
N VAL A 270 -4.80 22.62 3.35
CA VAL A 270 -4.56 21.53 2.41
C VAL A 270 -4.10 20.28 3.14
N LEU A 271 -4.44 19.12 2.59
CA LEU A 271 -3.97 17.83 3.06
C LEU A 271 -3.33 17.09 1.88
N ASP A 272 -2.08 16.70 2.03
CA ASP A 272 -1.44 15.74 1.15
C ASP A 272 -1.95 14.34 1.50
N ILE A 273 -2.44 13.60 0.51
CA ILE A 273 -2.97 12.24 0.68
C ILE A 273 -1.95 11.31 1.34
N CYS A 274 -0.68 11.46 1.01
CA CYS A 274 0.40 10.65 1.53
C CYS A 274 0.83 11.00 2.98
N GLN A 275 0.37 12.15 3.49
CA GLN A 275 0.58 12.56 4.88
C GLN A 275 -0.63 12.26 5.79
N VAL A 276 -1.66 11.62 5.25
CA VAL A 276 -2.83 11.17 6.02
C VAL A 276 -2.70 9.68 6.30
N PRO A 277 -2.24 9.28 7.49
CA PRO A 277 -2.13 7.85 7.81
C PRO A 277 -3.51 7.22 7.97
N VAL A 278 -3.64 5.98 7.53
CA VAL A 278 -4.75 5.10 7.92
C VAL A 278 -4.27 4.34 9.16
N PRO A 279 -4.86 4.60 10.34
CA PRO A 279 -4.43 3.94 11.57
C PRO A 279 -4.61 2.42 11.50
N ALA A 280 -3.63 1.70 12.03
CA ALA A 280 -3.74 0.27 12.30
C ALA A 280 -3.34 -0.02 13.76
N ARG A 281 -3.90 -1.07 14.32
CA ARG A 281 -3.60 -1.54 15.68
C ARG A 281 -3.47 -3.05 15.70
N LEU A 282 -2.59 -3.55 16.56
CA LEU A 282 -2.49 -4.96 16.91
C LEU A 282 -3.22 -5.15 18.25
N GLU A 283 -4.25 -5.97 18.28
CA GLU A 283 -4.86 -6.41 19.52
C GLU A 283 -4.03 -7.56 20.09
N LYS A 284 -3.69 -7.48 21.37
CA LYS A 284 -3.02 -8.59 22.04
C LYS A 284 -3.99 -9.77 22.06
N GLN A 285 -3.59 -10.89 21.50
CA GLN A 285 -4.27 -12.15 21.75
C GLN A 285 -4.30 -12.38 23.27
N PRO A 286 -5.42 -12.85 23.82
CA PRO A 286 -5.43 -13.34 25.19
C PRO A 286 -4.35 -14.43 25.28
N SER A 287 -3.43 -14.29 26.25
CA SER A 287 -2.42 -15.33 26.51
C SER A 287 -3.14 -16.67 26.65
N PRO A 288 -2.69 -17.73 25.97
CA PRO A 288 -3.28 -19.03 26.17
C PRO A 288 -3.25 -19.31 27.69
N SER A 289 -4.42 -19.59 28.25
CA SER A 289 -4.58 -19.95 29.66
C SER A 289 -3.68 -21.15 29.92
N SER A 290 -2.67 -20.92 30.75
CA SER A 290 -1.75 -21.94 31.30
C SER A 290 -2.50 -23.06 31.98
#